data_f28f9eb553f7dca59b39c21b6c431739
#
_entry.id   f28f9eb553f7dca59b39c21b6c431739
#
_cell.length_a   1.000
_cell.length_b   1.000
_cell.length_c   1.000
_cell.angle_alpha   90.00
_cell.angle_beta   90.00
_cell.angle_gamma   90.00
#
_symmetry.space_group_name_H-M   'P 1'
#
loop_
_entity.id
_entity.type
_entity.pdbx_description
1 polymer ?
#
loop_
_entity_poly.entity_id
_entity_poly.type
_entity_poly.pdbx_seq_one_letter_code
_entity_poly.pdbx_strand_id
1 'polypeptide(L)'
;INGFALGGGLELAMSCHIRVASLNAKMGLPEVSLGVIPGYGGTQRLSNLVGKGKAMEMVFTAGMITAEEAFQCGLVNSICEQEDLILTCEKIASKICRNSKTSISSAIKAINAGFIDGVDGFEVEKKEFGKCFGTEDFIEGTTAFLEKRKANFN
;
A
#
# COMPACT_ATOMS: atom_id res chain seq x y z
N ILE A 1 -8.63 -3.16 -7.45
CA ILE A 1 -8.38 -3.22 -8.90
C ILE A 1 -9.38 -4.22 -9.47
N ASN A 2 -10.26 -3.75 -10.38
CA ASN A 2 -11.28 -4.57 -11.01
C ASN A 2 -11.07 -4.53 -12.54
N GLY A 3 -10.66 -5.63 -13.15
CA GLY A 3 -10.32 -5.69 -14.57
C GLY A 3 -8.95 -5.07 -14.88
N PHE A 4 -8.86 -4.19 -15.87
CA PHE A 4 -7.57 -3.67 -16.34
C PHE A 4 -7.08 -2.47 -15.50
N ALA A 5 -5.83 -2.55 -15.06
CA ALA A 5 -5.07 -1.42 -14.54
C ALA A 5 -3.77 -1.32 -15.33
N LEU A 6 -3.76 -0.50 -16.37
CA LEU A 6 -2.64 -0.36 -17.31
C LEU A 6 -2.13 1.07 -17.34
N GLY A 7 -0.82 1.24 -17.54
CA GLY A 7 -0.18 2.54 -17.64
C GLY A 7 -0.51 3.42 -16.45
N GLY A 8 -0.98 4.64 -16.69
CA GLY A 8 -1.41 5.59 -15.66
C GLY A 8 -2.42 5.03 -14.66
N GLY A 9 -3.26 4.06 -15.06
CA GLY A 9 -4.19 3.36 -14.17
C GLY A 9 -3.46 2.52 -13.12
N LEU A 10 -2.39 1.81 -13.52
CA LEU A 10 -1.56 1.07 -12.57
C LEU A 10 -0.72 2.03 -11.71
N GLU A 11 -0.22 3.11 -12.29
CA GLU A 11 0.55 4.13 -11.57
C GLU A 11 -0.29 4.77 -10.45
N LEU A 12 -1.57 5.07 -10.73
CA LEU A 12 -2.54 5.53 -9.73
C LEU A 12 -2.75 4.47 -8.64
N ALA A 13 -2.98 3.21 -9.02
CA ALA A 13 -3.15 2.12 -8.06
C ALA A 13 -1.92 1.97 -7.14
N MET A 14 -0.70 2.06 -7.70
CA MET A 14 0.55 2.01 -6.92
C MET A 14 0.76 3.23 -6.01
N SER A 15 0.07 4.34 -6.22
CA SER A 15 0.10 5.49 -5.31
C SER A 15 -0.74 5.28 -4.05
N CYS A 16 -1.62 4.27 -4.03
CA CYS A 16 -2.41 3.90 -2.87
C CYS A 16 -1.61 3.04 -1.89
N HIS A 17 -1.91 3.15 -0.59
CA HIS A 17 -1.20 2.40 0.45
C HIS A 17 -1.43 0.89 0.38
N ILE A 18 -2.66 0.46 0.07
CA ILE A 18 -3.08 -0.95 0.01
C ILE A 18 -3.81 -1.19 -1.30
N ARG A 19 -3.54 -2.31 -1.93
CA ARG A 19 -4.13 -2.73 -3.22
C ARG A 19 -4.74 -4.11 -3.08
N VAL A 20 -6.00 -4.23 -3.46
CA VAL A 20 -6.73 -5.49 -3.58
C VAL A 20 -7.11 -5.66 -5.05
N ALA A 21 -6.90 -6.83 -5.61
CA ALA A 21 -7.28 -7.11 -6.99
C ALA A 21 -8.30 -8.25 -7.07
N SER A 22 -9.24 -8.13 -8.00
CA SER A 22 -10.09 -9.26 -8.38
C SER A 22 -9.30 -10.26 -9.25
N LEU A 23 -9.66 -11.54 -9.21
CA LEU A 23 -8.96 -12.60 -9.95
C LEU A 23 -8.92 -12.35 -11.46
N ASN A 24 -9.91 -11.64 -12.01
CA ASN A 24 -9.94 -11.25 -13.42
C ASN A 24 -9.05 -10.04 -13.75
N ALA A 25 -8.37 -9.44 -12.77
CA ALA A 25 -7.56 -8.25 -13.00
C ALA A 25 -6.30 -8.54 -13.81
N LYS A 26 -5.94 -7.59 -14.70
CA LYS A 26 -4.70 -7.57 -15.45
C LYS A 26 -4.00 -6.23 -15.22
N MET A 27 -2.71 -6.29 -14.97
CA MET A 27 -1.90 -5.12 -14.59
C MET A 27 -0.64 -5.05 -15.44
N GLY A 28 -0.24 -3.83 -15.84
CA GLY A 28 0.99 -3.64 -16.63
C GLY A 28 1.32 -2.18 -16.89
N LEU A 29 2.54 -1.96 -17.36
CA LEU A 29 3.05 -0.65 -17.77
C LEU A 29 3.51 -0.75 -19.24
N PRO A 30 2.58 -0.62 -20.21
CA PRO A 30 2.87 -0.88 -21.63
C PRO A 30 3.47 0.32 -22.38
N GLU A 31 3.84 1.40 -21.70
CA GLU A 31 4.23 2.69 -22.30
C GLU A 31 5.37 2.56 -23.31
N VAL A 32 6.32 1.63 -23.10
CA VAL A 32 7.44 1.46 -24.02
C VAL A 32 7.01 0.98 -25.40
N SER A 33 5.85 0.31 -25.51
CA SER A 33 5.26 -0.06 -26.80
C SER A 33 4.78 1.15 -27.63
N LEU A 34 4.63 2.31 -26.96
CA LEU A 34 4.27 3.59 -27.56
C LEU A 34 5.47 4.51 -27.74
N GLY A 35 6.71 4.05 -27.45
CA GLY A 35 7.93 4.85 -27.54
C GLY A 35 8.14 5.83 -26.39
N VAL A 36 7.45 5.65 -25.27
CA VAL A 36 7.62 6.46 -24.05
C VAL A 36 7.84 5.55 -22.83
N ILE A 37 8.09 6.14 -21.67
CA ILE A 37 8.22 5.43 -20.40
C ILE A 37 7.04 5.77 -19.49
N PRO A 38 6.74 4.94 -18.46
CA PRO A 38 5.80 5.33 -17.41
C PRO A 38 6.19 6.68 -16.81
N GLY A 39 5.27 7.66 -16.79
CA GLY A 39 5.58 9.07 -16.49
C GLY A 39 4.99 9.59 -15.18
N TYR A 40 4.12 8.82 -14.52
CA TYR A 40 3.47 9.22 -13.27
C TYR A 40 4.02 8.47 -12.03
N GLY A 41 5.32 8.16 -12.06
CA GLY A 41 6.06 7.50 -10.98
C GLY A 41 6.04 5.97 -11.04
N GLY A 42 5.56 5.38 -12.14
CA GLY A 42 5.48 3.94 -12.32
C GLY A 42 6.83 3.25 -12.22
N THR A 43 7.88 3.80 -12.83
CA THR A 43 9.23 3.24 -12.77
C THR A 43 9.78 3.16 -11.34
N GLN A 44 9.47 4.15 -10.51
CA GLN A 44 9.95 4.23 -9.12
C GLN A 44 9.09 3.36 -8.20
N ARG A 45 7.76 3.54 -8.23
CA ARG A 45 6.87 2.77 -7.35
C ARG A 45 6.89 1.28 -7.65
N LEU A 46 6.91 0.89 -8.95
CA LEU A 46 6.93 -0.53 -9.29
C LEU A 46 8.20 -1.20 -8.78
N SER A 47 9.39 -0.60 -9.01
CA SER A 47 10.65 -1.18 -8.55
C SER A 47 10.75 -1.31 -7.03
N ASN A 48 10.15 -0.38 -6.29
CA ASN A 48 10.08 -0.46 -4.82
C ASN A 48 9.12 -1.56 -4.33
N LEU A 49 8.06 -1.86 -5.08
CA LEU A 49 7.07 -2.86 -4.71
C LEU A 49 7.50 -4.29 -5.07
N VAL A 50 7.99 -4.50 -6.28
CA VAL A 50 8.25 -5.85 -6.83
C VAL A 50 9.74 -6.16 -7.03
N GLY A 51 10.61 -5.22 -6.69
CA GLY A 51 12.03 -5.31 -6.94
C GLY A 51 12.41 -4.97 -8.38
N LYS A 52 13.68 -4.57 -8.56
CA LYS A 52 14.21 -4.03 -9.82
C LYS A 52 14.08 -4.99 -11.00
N GLY A 53 14.36 -6.28 -10.79
CA GLY A 53 14.32 -7.28 -11.86
C GLY A 53 12.92 -7.46 -12.44
N LYS A 54 11.91 -7.66 -11.58
CA LYS A 54 10.50 -7.83 -12.01
C LYS A 54 9.95 -6.55 -12.62
N ALA A 55 10.31 -5.40 -12.08
CA ALA A 55 9.92 -4.11 -12.66
C ALA A 55 10.48 -3.93 -14.08
N MET A 56 11.75 -4.25 -14.30
CA MET A 56 12.37 -4.20 -15.64
C MET A 56 11.69 -5.17 -16.62
N GLU A 57 11.41 -6.40 -16.19
CA GLU A 57 10.68 -7.38 -17.01
C GLU A 57 9.32 -6.81 -17.45
N MET A 58 8.51 -6.33 -16.51
CA MET A 58 7.17 -5.80 -16.81
C MET A 58 7.22 -4.58 -17.75
N VAL A 59 8.13 -3.65 -17.50
CA VAL A 59 8.25 -2.43 -18.31
C VAL A 59 8.82 -2.74 -19.69
N PHE A 60 9.91 -3.52 -19.79
CA PHE A 60 10.61 -3.75 -21.06
C PHE A 60 9.80 -4.62 -22.02
N THR A 61 9.06 -5.58 -21.50
CA THR A 61 8.19 -6.43 -22.32
C THR A 61 6.87 -5.77 -22.68
N ALA A 62 6.50 -4.65 -22.02
CA ALA A 62 5.17 -4.04 -22.11
C ALA A 62 4.02 -5.04 -21.82
N GLY A 63 4.35 -6.14 -21.12
CA GLY A 63 3.43 -7.24 -20.82
C GLY A 63 2.46 -6.92 -19.71
N MET A 64 1.40 -7.72 -19.63
CA MET A 64 0.45 -7.71 -18.53
C MET A 64 0.68 -8.93 -17.65
N ILE A 65 0.55 -8.75 -16.35
CA ILE A 65 0.54 -9.84 -15.36
C ILE A 65 -0.88 -10.06 -14.82
N THR A 66 -1.13 -11.28 -14.35
CA THR A 66 -2.40 -11.68 -13.73
C THR A 66 -2.48 -11.16 -12.28
N ALA A 67 -3.66 -11.28 -11.67
CA ALA A 67 -3.84 -10.96 -10.25
C ALA A 67 -2.98 -11.86 -9.35
N GLU A 68 -2.87 -13.16 -9.68
CA GLU A 68 -2.06 -14.13 -8.95
C GLU A 68 -0.56 -13.78 -9.03
N GLU A 69 -0.04 -13.47 -10.23
CA GLU A 69 1.34 -13.03 -10.41
C GLU A 69 1.62 -11.73 -9.66
N ALA A 70 0.68 -10.78 -9.68
CA ALA A 70 0.78 -9.52 -8.94
C ALA A 70 0.80 -9.73 -7.42
N PHE A 71 0.04 -10.70 -6.91
CA PHE A 71 0.07 -11.10 -5.52
C PHE A 71 1.39 -11.77 -5.14
N GLN A 72 1.87 -12.71 -5.96
CA GLN A 72 3.13 -13.42 -5.73
C GLN A 72 4.35 -12.49 -5.71
N CYS A 73 4.37 -11.46 -6.55
CA CYS A 73 5.48 -10.49 -6.57
C CYS A 73 5.29 -9.29 -5.61
N GLY A 74 4.20 -9.23 -4.84
CA GLY A 74 3.96 -8.17 -3.86
C GLY A 74 3.40 -6.87 -4.45
N LEU A 75 2.98 -6.86 -5.72
CA LEU A 75 2.35 -5.69 -6.34
C LEU A 75 0.99 -5.40 -5.71
N VAL A 76 0.23 -6.43 -5.35
CA VAL A 76 -1.04 -6.30 -4.60
C VAL A 76 -0.99 -7.05 -3.28
N ASN A 77 -1.76 -6.59 -2.29
CA ASN A 77 -1.77 -7.11 -0.93
C ASN A 77 -2.67 -8.33 -0.75
N SER A 78 -3.70 -8.45 -1.59
CA SER A 78 -4.62 -9.60 -1.61
C SER A 78 -5.37 -9.70 -2.93
N ILE A 79 -5.90 -10.89 -3.19
CA ILE A 79 -6.76 -11.17 -4.34
C ILE A 79 -8.06 -11.82 -3.84
N CYS A 80 -9.15 -11.66 -4.59
CA CYS A 80 -10.44 -12.25 -4.29
C CYS A 80 -11.29 -12.39 -5.56
N GLU A 81 -12.43 -13.06 -5.44
CA GLU A 81 -13.42 -13.08 -6.52
C GLU A 81 -13.93 -11.67 -6.81
N GLN A 82 -14.36 -11.46 -8.05
CA GLN A 82 -14.75 -10.12 -8.51
C GLN A 82 -15.94 -9.54 -7.72
N GLU A 83 -16.92 -10.36 -7.40
CA GLU A 83 -18.09 -10.01 -6.60
C GLU A 83 -17.75 -9.67 -5.15
N ASP A 84 -16.65 -10.21 -4.62
CA ASP A 84 -16.21 -9.98 -3.25
C ASP A 84 -15.25 -8.79 -3.09
N LEU A 85 -14.87 -8.11 -4.19
CA LEU A 85 -13.81 -7.11 -4.18
C LEU A 85 -14.09 -5.97 -3.20
N ILE A 86 -15.27 -5.37 -3.28
CA ILE A 86 -15.65 -4.25 -2.40
C ILE A 86 -15.76 -4.72 -0.95
N LEU A 87 -16.41 -5.85 -0.70
CA LEU A 87 -16.52 -6.43 0.64
C LEU A 87 -15.16 -6.70 1.28
N THR A 88 -14.19 -7.18 0.47
CA THR A 88 -12.81 -7.43 0.94
C THR A 88 -12.13 -6.11 1.30
N CYS A 89 -12.28 -5.06 0.49
CA CYS A 89 -11.75 -3.73 0.81
C CYS A 89 -12.39 -3.15 2.09
N GLU A 90 -13.71 -3.25 2.24
CA GLU A 90 -14.44 -2.79 3.42
C GLU A 90 -14.01 -3.52 4.70
N LYS A 91 -13.75 -4.83 4.63
CA LYS A 91 -13.20 -5.60 5.75
C LYS A 91 -11.84 -5.09 6.20
N ILE A 92 -10.96 -4.73 5.24
CA ILE A 92 -9.63 -4.15 5.55
C ILE A 92 -9.82 -2.75 6.17
N ALA A 93 -10.61 -1.89 5.52
CA ALA A 93 -10.88 -0.53 5.99
C ALA A 93 -11.49 -0.54 7.40
N SER A 94 -12.45 -1.43 7.66
CA SER A 94 -13.06 -1.58 8.98
C SER A 94 -12.06 -2.00 10.07
N LYS A 95 -11.05 -2.82 9.73
CA LYS A 95 -9.97 -3.15 10.67
C LYS A 95 -9.09 -1.94 10.96
N ILE A 96 -8.77 -1.16 9.92
CA ILE A 96 -7.98 0.07 10.05
C ILE A 96 -8.72 1.09 10.93
N CYS A 97 -10.00 1.32 10.66
CA CYS A 97 -10.82 2.30 11.39
C CYS A 97 -11.04 1.97 12.88
N ARG A 98 -10.72 0.76 13.33
CA ARG A 98 -10.75 0.39 14.76
C ARG A 98 -9.51 0.81 15.53
N ASN A 99 -8.48 1.26 14.86
CA ASN A 99 -7.22 1.67 15.46
C ASN A 99 -7.13 3.19 15.55
N SER A 100 -6.21 3.67 16.40
CA SER A 100 -5.95 5.09 16.56
C SER A 100 -5.58 5.76 15.23
N LYS A 101 -6.35 6.78 14.83
CA LYS A 101 -6.06 7.61 13.64
C LYS A 101 -4.70 8.29 13.73
N THR A 102 -4.36 8.76 14.93
CA THR A 102 -3.09 9.43 15.22
C THR A 102 -1.92 8.48 15.01
N SER A 103 -2.01 7.26 15.56
CA SER A 103 -0.96 6.24 15.41
C SER A 103 -0.81 5.77 13.96
N ILE A 104 -1.93 5.59 13.22
CA ILE A 104 -1.89 5.24 11.79
C ILE A 104 -1.20 6.36 10.99
N SER A 105 -1.53 7.63 11.26
CA SER A 105 -0.89 8.77 10.59
C SER A 105 0.62 8.80 10.84
N SER A 106 1.05 8.57 12.09
CA SER A 106 2.46 8.49 12.46
C SER A 106 3.16 7.30 11.79
N ALA A 107 2.51 6.13 11.74
CA ALA A 107 3.04 4.96 11.05
C ALA A 107 3.24 5.20 9.55
N ILE A 108 2.28 5.84 8.87
CA ILE A 108 2.40 6.20 7.45
C ILE A 108 3.62 7.11 7.23
N LYS A 109 3.83 8.11 8.08
CA LYS A 109 4.98 9.02 7.97
C LYS A 109 6.30 8.29 8.16
N ALA A 110 6.40 7.44 9.19
CA ALA A 110 7.60 6.68 9.48
C ALA A 110 7.94 5.69 8.35
N ILE A 111 6.94 4.93 7.86
CA ILE A 111 7.14 3.99 6.74
C ILE A 111 7.59 4.73 5.48
N ASN A 112 6.92 5.82 5.10
CA ASN A 112 7.26 6.57 3.90
C ASN A 112 8.65 7.22 3.99
N ALA A 113 9.10 7.61 5.18
CA ALA A 113 10.43 8.20 5.38
C ALA A 113 11.57 7.27 4.94
N GLY A 114 11.39 5.96 5.08
CA GLY A 114 12.38 4.96 4.65
C GLY A 114 12.58 4.88 3.12
N PHE A 115 11.72 5.55 2.34
CA PHE A 115 11.78 5.59 0.87
C PHE A 115 12.13 7.00 0.34
N ILE A 116 12.57 7.92 1.19
CA ILE A 116 12.95 9.29 0.82
C ILE A 116 14.47 9.41 0.91
N ASP A 117 15.10 9.74 -0.20
CA ASP A 117 16.55 9.94 -0.24
C ASP A 117 17.00 11.04 0.73
N GLY A 118 18.07 10.76 1.47
CA GLY A 118 18.64 11.69 2.45
C GLY A 118 17.86 11.80 3.77
N VAL A 119 16.80 11.03 3.97
CA VAL A 119 16.03 10.97 5.22
C VAL A 119 16.41 9.72 5.99
N ASP A 120 16.78 9.88 7.25
CA ASP A 120 16.95 8.75 8.18
C ASP A 120 15.56 8.30 8.70
N GLY A 121 15.03 7.22 8.12
CA GLY A 121 13.75 6.65 8.48
C GLY A 121 13.66 6.24 9.95
N PHE A 122 14.77 5.76 10.56
CA PHE A 122 14.80 5.39 11.98
C PHE A 122 14.66 6.60 12.89
N GLU A 123 15.27 7.74 12.53
CA GLU A 123 15.11 8.97 13.30
C GLU A 123 13.68 9.53 13.18
N VAL A 124 13.04 9.39 12.01
CA VAL A 124 11.62 9.75 11.85
C VAL A 124 10.73 8.82 12.67
N GLU A 125 10.99 7.51 12.66
CA GLU A 125 10.25 6.52 13.46
C GLU A 125 10.31 6.86 14.95
N LYS A 126 11.50 7.12 15.51
CA LYS A 126 11.66 7.51 16.92
C LYS A 126 10.84 8.75 17.26
N LYS A 127 10.86 9.78 16.40
CA LYS A 127 10.09 11.01 16.59
C LYS A 127 8.59 10.77 16.58
N GLU A 128 8.11 10.03 15.58
CA GLU A 128 6.68 9.72 15.44
C GLU A 128 6.21 8.79 16.58
N PHE A 129 7.02 7.81 16.98
CA PHE A 129 6.76 6.96 18.13
C PHE A 129 6.66 7.79 19.44
N GLY A 130 7.61 8.69 19.67
CA GLY A 130 7.59 9.57 20.84
C GLY A 130 6.34 10.45 20.93
N LYS A 131 5.83 10.94 19.78
CA LYS A 131 4.59 11.74 19.75
C LYS A 131 3.36 10.96 20.20
N CYS A 132 3.32 9.65 19.98
CA CYS A 132 2.16 8.83 20.34
C CYS A 132 1.93 8.80 21.87
N PHE A 133 2.99 8.85 22.69
CA PHE A 133 2.88 8.79 24.15
C PHE A 133 2.11 9.96 24.77
N GLY A 134 2.07 11.11 24.10
CA GLY A 134 1.36 12.31 24.58
C GLY A 134 -0.10 12.38 24.13
N THR A 135 -0.65 11.33 23.51
CA THR A 135 -1.99 11.35 22.95
C THR A 135 -3.03 10.69 23.85
N GLU A 136 -4.28 11.15 23.76
CA GLU A 136 -5.42 10.51 24.44
C GLU A 136 -5.60 9.06 23.94
N ASP A 137 -5.34 8.79 22.65
CA ASP A 137 -5.39 7.47 22.09
C ASP A 137 -4.39 6.50 22.75
N PHE A 138 -3.18 6.98 23.15
CA PHE A 138 -2.22 6.15 23.88
C PHE A 138 -2.76 5.77 25.26
N ILE A 139 -3.35 6.72 25.97
CA ILE A 139 -3.94 6.48 27.29
C ILE A 139 -5.10 5.48 27.18
N GLU A 140 -6.02 5.71 26.24
CA GLU A 140 -7.14 4.79 25.99
C GLU A 140 -6.64 3.39 25.60
N GLY A 141 -5.73 3.30 24.65
CA GLY A 141 -5.23 2.02 24.17
C GLY A 141 -4.54 1.20 25.25
N THR A 142 -3.70 1.83 26.07
CA THR A 142 -2.99 1.16 27.16
C THR A 142 -3.93 0.78 28.29
N THR A 143 -4.88 1.64 28.64
CA THR A 143 -5.90 1.36 29.68
C THR A 143 -6.79 0.19 29.23
N ALA A 144 -7.30 0.24 28.02
CA ALA A 144 -8.13 -0.83 27.45
C ALA A 144 -7.39 -2.19 27.43
N PHE A 145 -6.09 -2.17 27.10
CA PHE A 145 -5.26 -3.38 27.11
C PHE A 145 -5.15 -3.98 28.53
N LEU A 146 -4.87 -3.15 29.53
CA LEU A 146 -4.77 -3.60 30.93
C LEU A 146 -6.11 -4.12 31.48
N GLU A 147 -7.20 -3.47 31.10
CA GLU A 147 -8.57 -3.85 31.48
C GLU A 147 -9.15 -4.98 30.65
N LYS A 148 -8.43 -5.50 29.65
CA LYS A 148 -8.85 -6.57 28.73
C LYS A 148 -10.16 -6.28 28.00
N ARG A 149 -10.41 -5.02 27.66
CA ARG A 149 -11.54 -4.55 26.86
C ARG A 149 -11.07 -4.03 25.47
N LYS A 150 -12.01 -3.80 24.58
CA LYS A 150 -11.71 -3.12 23.32
C LYS A 150 -11.45 -1.64 23.59
N ALA A 151 -10.43 -1.07 22.95
CA ALA A 151 -10.20 0.36 22.95
C ALA A 151 -11.27 1.08 22.10
N ASN A 152 -11.61 2.29 22.51
CA ASN A 152 -12.53 3.18 21.81
C ASN A 152 -11.81 4.46 21.42
N PHE A 153 -11.20 4.45 20.25
CA PHE A 153 -10.47 5.61 19.72
C PHE A 153 -11.45 6.63 19.10
N ASN A 154 -11.27 7.92 19.40
CA ASN A 154 -12.07 9.03 18.88
C ASN A 154 -11.59 9.53 17.49
#